data_8dc3afedc1daa54b5f3ea3198e05cde2
#
_entry.id   8dc3afedc1daa54b5f3ea3198e05cde2
#
_cell.length_a   1.000
_cell.length_b   1.000
_cell.length_c   1.000
_cell.angle_alpha   90.00
_cell.angle_beta   90.00
_cell.angle_gamma   90.00
#
_symmetry.space_group_name_H-M   'P 1'
#
loop_
_entity.id
_entity.type
_entity.pdbx_description
1 polymer ?
#
loop_
_entity_poly.entity_id
_entity_poly.type
_entity_poly.pdbx_seq_one_letter_code
_entity_poly.pdbx_strand_id
1 'polypeptide(L)'
;MKKTSSTIKEIIKDAKKGKMFILVDNKDRENEGDLVIPASKVSAKKINFMAKHGRGLICLALTSQKVKKLNLSLMSSINKSRTQTAFTVSIESGKGISTGISAHDRAKTIKVAIKPSSSKKDIVSPGHVFPLVAKNGGVLERAGHTEASVDISKLAKLNPSAVICEVMNEDGTMARYKDLIPFAKIHKLKILKIEDLI
;
A
#
# COMPACT_ATOMS: atom_id res chain seq x y z
N MET A 1 -22.06 21.82 -4.80
CA MET A 1 -21.06 20.89 -5.39
C MET A 1 -21.03 19.61 -4.57
N LYS A 2 -21.25 18.42 -5.16
CA LYS A 2 -21.14 17.16 -4.44
C LYS A 2 -19.66 16.96 -4.02
N LYS A 3 -19.44 16.70 -2.73
CA LYS A 3 -18.12 16.44 -2.14
C LYS A 3 -17.50 15.23 -2.87
N THR A 4 -16.45 15.45 -3.64
CA THR A 4 -15.78 14.39 -4.45
C THR A 4 -14.81 13.54 -3.62
N SER A 5 -14.46 13.99 -2.41
CA SER A 5 -13.65 13.23 -1.44
C SER A 5 -14.51 12.70 -0.30
N SER A 6 -14.15 11.53 0.21
CA SER A 6 -14.79 10.89 1.37
C SER A 6 -14.16 11.39 2.67
N THR A 7 -14.88 11.24 3.77
CA THR A 7 -14.36 11.58 5.10
C THR A 7 -13.43 10.47 5.62
N ILE A 8 -12.52 10.82 6.52
CA ILE A 8 -11.65 9.85 7.22
C ILE A 8 -12.48 8.75 7.90
N LYS A 9 -13.60 9.12 8.54
CA LYS A 9 -14.52 8.15 9.20
C LYS A 9 -15.08 7.12 8.22
N GLU A 10 -15.41 7.53 7.00
CA GLU A 10 -15.90 6.62 5.96
C GLU A 10 -14.79 5.69 5.46
N ILE A 11 -13.57 6.19 5.29
CA ILE A 11 -12.41 5.39 4.90
C ILE A 11 -12.05 4.37 5.99
N ILE A 12 -12.02 4.77 7.26
CA ILE A 12 -11.80 3.86 8.39
C ILE A 12 -12.87 2.75 8.43
N LYS A 13 -14.14 3.10 8.19
CA LYS A 13 -15.24 2.11 8.12
C LYS A 13 -15.04 1.11 6.99
N ASP A 14 -14.60 1.57 5.81
CA ASP A 14 -14.34 0.70 4.66
C ASP A 14 -13.07 -0.15 4.88
N ALA A 15 -12.02 0.41 5.45
CA ALA A 15 -10.80 -0.29 5.86
C ALA A 15 -11.12 -1.47 6.81
N LYS A 16 -11.92 -1.24 7.87
CA LYS A 16 -12.37 -2.30 8.79
C LYS A 16 -13.11 -3.43 8.08
N LYS A 17 -13.94 -3.09 7.09
CA LYS A 17 -14.70 -4.06 6.27
C LYS A 17 -13.84 -4.72 5.20
N GLY A 18 -12.57 -4.33 5.07
CA GLY A 18 -11.69 -4.83 4.03
C GLY A 18 -12.07 -4.38 2.62
N LYS A 19 -12.70 -3.23 2.47
CA LYS A 19 -12.91 -2.57 1.18
C LYS A 19 -11.69 -1.76 0.82
N MET A 20 -11.32 -1.79 -0.46
CA MET A 20 -10.29 -0.92 -1.03
C MET A 20 -10.79 0.53 -1.09
N PHE A 21 -9.87 1.46 -1.06
CA PHE A 21 -10.07 2.90 -1.25
C PHE A 21 -8.87 3.48 -1.98
N ILE A 22 -8.96 4.73 -2.37
CA ILE A 22 -7.88 5.47 -3.05
C ILE A 22 -7.37 6.55 -2.10
N LEU A 23 -6.06 6.63 -1.93
CA LEU A 23 -5.37 7.76 -1.33
C LEU A 23 -4.76 8.62 -2.44
N VAL A 24 -4.88 9.93 -2.30
CA VAL A 24 -4.29 10.90 -3.23
C VAL A 24 -3.40 11.84 -2.45
N ASP A 25 -2.17 12.01 -2.89
CA ASP A 25 -1.24 12.95 -2.28
C ASP A 25 -1.32 14.37 -2.90
N ASN A 26 -0.53 15.28 -2.35
CA ASN A 26 -0.53 16.67 -2.77
C ASN A 26 0.04 16.81 -4.20
N LYS A 27 -0.47 17.82 -4.94
CA LYS A 27 0.00 18.18 -6.28
C LYS A 27 1.51 18.50 -6.33
N ASP A 28 2.03 19.09 -5.25
CA ASP A 28 3.43 19.48 -5.15
C ASP A 28 4.36 18.31 -4.78
N ARG A 29 3.80 17.12 -4.46
CA ARG A 29 4.56 15.92 -4.16
C ARG A 29 4.65 14.98 -5.39
N GLU A 30 3.78 14.01 -5.54
CA GLU A 30 3.69 13.08 -6.67
C GLU A 30 2.47 13.40 -7.54
N ASN A 31 1.41 13.94 -6.92
CA ASN A 31 0.12 14.17 -7.53
C ASN A 31 -0.47 12.87 -8.12
N GLU A 32 -0.38 11.79 -7.36
CA GLU A 32 -0.77 10.46 -7.75
C GLU A 32 -1.85 9.90 -6.84
N GLY A 33 -2.46 8.80 -7.22
CA GLY A 33 -3.42 8.08 -6.41
C GLY A 33 -3.08 6.60 -6.35
N ASP A 34 -3.10 6.05 -5.14
CA ASP A 34 -2.87 4.64 -4.88
C ASP A 34 -4.17 3.94 -4.47
N LEU A 35 -4.39 2.76 -5.04
CA LEU A 35 -5.29 1.77 -4.47
C LEU A 35 -4.72 1.26 -3.15
N VAL A 36 -5.51 1.29 -2.09
CA VAL A 36 -5.07 0.94 -0.74
C VAL A 36 -6.01 -0.07 -0.10
N ILE A 37 -5.42 -1.04 0.60
CA ILE A 37 -6.14 -1.94 1.50
C ILE A 37 -5.27 -2.28 2.71
N PRO A 38 -5.83 -2.33 3.95
CA PRO A 38 -5.10 -2.88 5.09
C PRO A 38 -4.59 -4.29 4.77
N ALA A 39 -3.31 -4.57 5.03
CA ALA A 39 -2.68 -5.82 4.63
C ALA A 39 -3.33 -7.05 5.28
N SER A 40 -3.91 -6.92 6.49
CA SER A 40 -4.68 -7.98 7.14
C SER A 40 -5.97 -8.37 6.39
N LYS A 41 -6.43 -7.53 5.46
CA LYS A 41 -7.63 -7.76 4.65
C LYS A 41 -7.31 -8.16 3.20
N VAL A 42 -6.04 -8.41 2.89
CA VAL A 42 -5.60 -8.80 1.55
C VAL A 42 -6.13 -10.18 1.14
N SER A 43 -6.39 -10.34 -0.14
CA SER A 43 -6.72 -11.63 -0.79
C SER A 43 -6.21 -11.65 -2.22
N ALA A 44 -6.10 -12.83 -2.82
CA ALA A 44 -5.70 -12.96 -4.23
C ALA A 44 -6.59 -12.13 -5.17
N LYS A 45 -7.91 -12.10 -4.92
CA LYS A 45 -8.86 -11.27 -5.70
C LYS A 45 -8.49 -9.78 -5.66
N LYS A 46 -8.02 -9.29 -4.52
CA LYS A 46 -7.66 -7.88 -4.34
C LYS A 46 -6.31 -7.56 -4.95
N ILE A 47 -5.33 -8.45 -4.82
CA ILE A 47 -4.05 -8.33 -5.54
C ILE A 47 -4.27 -8.34 -7.05
N ASN A 48 -5.10 -9.26 -7.54
CA ASN A 48 -5.46 -9.29 -8.96
C ASN A 48 -6.17 -8.00 -9.42
N PHE A 49 -7.03 -7.44 -8.58
CA PHE A 49 -7.68 -6.15 -8.86
C PHE A 49 -6.63 -5.01 -8.99
N MET A 50 -5.69 -4.93 -8.05
CA MET A 50 -4.60 -3.95 -8.10
C MET A 50 -3.76 -4.12 -9.36
N ALA A 51 -3.34 -5.34 -9.68
CA ALA A 51 -2.53 -5.63 -10.87
C ALA A 51 -3.27 -5.28 -12.18
N LYS A 52 -4.57 -5.62 -12.27
CA LYS A 52 -5.38 -5.41 -13.48
C LYS A 52 -5.79 -3.95 -13.67
N HIS A 53 -6.21 -3.29 -12.61
CA HIS A 53 -6.86 -1.97 -12.68
C HIS A 53 -5.97 -0.84 -12.15
N GLY A 54 -5.09 -1.10 -11.17
CA GLY A 54 -4.08 -0.14 -10.73
C GLY A 54 -2.93 -0.06 -11.72
N ARG A 55 -2.38 -1.24 -12.11
CA ARG A 55 -1.25 -1.38 -13.04
C ARG A 55 0.10 -0.90 -12.49
N GLY A 56 0.10 -0.35 -11.27
CA GLY A 56 1.30 0.10 -10.56
C GLY A 56 2.08 -1.03 -9.89
N LEU A 57 3.08 -0.66 -9.12
CA LEU A 57 3.87 -1.60 -8.33
C LEU A 57 3.13 -1.96 -7.05
N ILE A 58 2.87 -3.25 -6.84
CA ILE A 58 2.22 -3.70 -5.60
C ILE A 58 3.24 -3.73 -4.48
N CYS A 59 3.08 -2.78 -3.54
CA CYS A 59 3.96 -2.57 -2.41
C CYS A 59 3.29 -2.92 -1.08
N LEU A 60 4.10 -3.33 -0.10
CA LEU A 60 3.67 -3.63 1.26
C LEU A 60 4.21 -2.58 2.24
N ALA A 61 3.39 -1.61 2.62
CA ALA A 61 3.73 -0.62 3.63
C ALA A 61 3.78 -1.25 5.03
N LEU A 62 4.92 -1.14 5.69
CA LEU A 62 5.22 -1.72 7.01
C LEU A 62 5.77 -0.66 7.96
N THR A 63 5.55 -0.86 9.26
CA THR A 63 6.26 -0.08 10.29
C THR A 63 7.75 -0.46 10.32
N SER A 64 8.60 0.48 10.75
CA SER A 64 10.04 0.24 10.94
C SER A 64 10.31 -0.93 11.88
N GLN A 65 9.49 -1.10 12.92
CA GLN A 65 9.58 -2.22 13.87
C GLN A 65 9.36 -3.57 13.15
N LYS A 66 8.36 -3.65 12.25
CA LYS A 66 8.09 -4.89 11.51
C LYS A 66 9.21 -5.21 10.53
N VAL A 67 9.72 -4.21 9.83
CA VAL A 67 10.87 -4.34 8.92
C VAL A 67 12.11 -4.87 9.67
N LYS A 68 12.42 -4.33 10.84
CA LYS A 68 13.50 -4.81 11.71
C LYS A 68 13.27 -6.27 12.13
N LYS A 69 12.04 -6.63 12.55
CA LYS A 69 11.69 -8.00 12.94
C LYS A 69 11.87 -9.00 11.82
N LEU A 70 11.56 -8.62 10.59
CA LEU A 70 11.77 -9.43 9.38
C LEU A 70 13.24 -9.41 8.90
N ASN A 71 14.09 -8.58 9.51
CA ASN A 71 15.50 -8.38 9.14
C ASN A 71 15.67 -7.96 7.67
N LEU A 72 14.80 -7.06 7.18
CA LEU A 72 14.89 -6.55 5.82
C LEU A 72 15.85 -5.37 5.74
N SER A 73 16.82 -5.46 4.85
CA SER A 73 17.69 -4.34 4.51
C SER A 73 17.00 -3.39 3.52
N LEU A 74 17.40 -2.13 3.52
CA LEU A 74 17.01 -1.19 2.47
C LEU A 74 17.57 -1.67 1.13
N MET A 75 16.84 -1.44 0.06
CA MET A 75 17.23 -1.79 -1.30
C MET A 75 18.48 -1.03 -1.75
N SER A 76 18.68 0.18 -1.22
CA SER A 76 19.87 1.00 -1.45
C SER A 76 20.32 1.62 -0.13
N SER A 77 21.65 1.65 0.09
CA SER A 77 22.27 2.35 1.23
C SER A 77 22.16 3.88 1.07
N ILE A 78 22.10 4.37 -0.17
CA ILE A 78 21.94 5.79 -0.50
C ILE A 78 20.67 5.94 -1.34
N ASN A 79 19.61 6.47 -0.73
CA ASN A 79 18.36 6.73 -1.44
C ASN A 79 18.42 8.07 -2.16
N LYS A 80 18.54 8.03 -3.50
CA LYS A 80 18.56 9.21 -4.39
C LYS A 80 17.20 9.45 -5.08
N SER A 81 16.14 8.71 -4.72
CA SER A 81 14.83 8.92 -5.34
C SER A 81 14.24 10.26 -4.92
N ARG A 82 13.50 10.91 -5.83
CA ARG A 82 12.92 12.25 -5.64
C ARG A 82 12.08 12.35 -4.35
N THR A 83 11.29 11.33 -4.07
CA THR A 83 10.39 11.28 -2.90
C THR A 83 10.95 10.51 -1.72
N GLN A 84 12.18 9.98 -1.86
CA GLN A 84 12.91 9.21 -0.84
C GLN A 84 12.09 8.06 -0.22
N THR A 85 11.23 7.43 -1.03
CA THR A 85 10.47 6.25 -0.61
C THR A 85 11.43 5.14 -0.17
N ALA A 86 11.28 4.67 1.05
CA ALA A 86 12.21 3.73 1.68
C ALA A 86 11.89 2.28 1.29
N PHE A 87 12.29 1.88 0.09
CA PHE A 87 12.19 0.49 -0.36
C PHE A 87 13.15 -0.41 0.42
N THR A 88 12.67 -1.57 0.83
CA THR A 88 13.52 -2.68 1.25
C THR A 88 13.77 -3.62 0.07
N VAL A 89 14.66 -4.62 0.27
CA VAL A 89 14.75 -5.76 -0.64
C VAL A 89 13.37 -6.39 -0.82
N SER A 90 13.06 -6.85 -2.05
CA SER A 90 11.80 -7.54 -2.34
C SER A 90 11.76 -8.91 -1.66
N ILE A 91 10.55 -9.39 -1.37
CA ILE A 91 10.35 -10.60 -0.57
C ILE A 91 9.37 -11.58 -1.20
N GLU A 92 9.50 -12.84 -0.76
CA GLU A 92 8.51 -13.90 -0.95
C GLU A 92 8.28 -14.69 0.35
N SER A 93 7.16 -15.42 0.41
CA SER A 93 6.95 -16.41 1.46
C SER A 93 7.96 -17.56 1.30
N GLY A 94 8.63 -17.95 2.38
CA GLY A 94 9.56 -19.07 2.34
C GLY A 94 8.92 -20.43 2.04
N LYS A 95 7.57 -20.52 2.10
CA LYS A 95 6.83 -21.78 1.89
C LYS A 95 5.43 -21.51 1.32
N GLY A 96 4.94 -22.48 0.53
CA GLY A 96 3.55 -22.52 0.06
C GLY A 96 3.22 -21.50 -1.03
N ILE A 97 4.20 -21.19 -1.86
CA ILE A 97 4.07 -20.43 -3.10
C ILE A 97 4.59 -21.28 -4.27
N SER A 98 4.27 -20.89 -5.49
CA SER A 98 4.85 -21.44 -6.72
C SER A 98 6.03 -20.59 -7.21
N THR A 99 5.79 -19.72 -8.19
CA THR A 99 6.82 -18.81 -8.74
C THR A 99 6.85 -17.44 -8.06
N GLY A 100 5.91 -17.15 -7.15
CA GLY A 100 5.85 -15.92 -6.36
C GLY A 100 5.05 -14.78 -6.98
N ILE A 101 4.96 -14.70 -8.31
CA ILE A 101 4.34 -13.56 -9.02
C ILE A 101 2.80 -13.62 -9.05
N SER A 102 2.19 -14.80 -8.93
CA SER A 102 0.74 -14.92 -9.00
C SER A 102 0.04 -14.08 -7.93
N ALA A 103 -1.21 -13.68 -8.18
CA ALA A 103 -2.00 -12.95 -7.19
C ALA A 103 -2.18 -13.76 -5.88
N HIS A 104 -2.20 -15.09 -5.98
CA HIS A 104 -2.27 -15.99 -4.83
C HIS A 104 -0.95 -15.98 -4.05
N ASP A 105 0.17 -16.10 -4.73
CA ASP A 105 1.49 -16.13 -4.09
C ASP A 105 1.82 -14.80 -3.42
N ARG A 106 1.55 -13.66 -4.10
CA ARG A 106 1.75 -12.33 -3.49
C ARG A 106 0.84 -12.11 -2.28
N ALA A 107 -0.44 -12.51 -2.36
CA ALA A 107 -1.33 -12.43 -1.21
C ALA A 107 -0.85 -13.34 -0.05
N LYS A 108 -0.32 -14.53 -0.34
CA LYS A 108 0.28 -15.43 0.63
C LYS A 108 1.51 -14.79 1.29
N THR A 109 2.43 -14.26 0.49
CA THR A 109 3.64 -13.57 0.96
C THR A 109 3.28 -12.42 1.91
N ILE A 110 2.33 -11.57 1.53
CA ILE A 110 1.86 -10.46 2.36
C ILE A 110 1.30 -10.99 3.69
N LYS A 111 0.42 -11.99 3.66
CA LYS A 111 -0.16 -12.58 4.87
C LYS A 111 0.91 -13.18 5.80
N VAL A 112 1.92 -13.83 5.24
CA VAL A 112 3.05 -14.34 6.04
C VAL A 112 3.84 -13.18 6.62
N ALA A 113 4.23 -12.20 5.81
CA ALA A 113 5.06 -11.09 6.26
C ALA A 113 4.44 -10.30 7.42
N ILE A 114 3.11 -10.09 7.44
CA ILE A 114 2.45 -9.27 8.47
C ILE A 114 2.10 -10.03 9.76
N LYS A 115 2.20 -11.35 9.82
CA LYS A 115 1.90 -12.10 11.06
C LYS A 115 2.76 -11.57 12.21
N PRO A 116 2.19 -11.40 13.41
CA PRO A 116 2.97 -10.97 14.58
C PRO A 116 4.16 -11.89 14.90
N SER A 117 4.02 -13.20 14.69
CA SER A 117 5.07 -14.20 14.94
C SER A 117 6.13 -14.25 13.85
N SER A 118 5.88 -13.75 12.65
CA SER A 118 6.82 -13.89 11.52
C SER A 118 8.14 -13.15 11.73
N SER A 119 9.21 -13.82 11.34
CA SER A 119 10.60 -13.40 11.38
C SER A 119 11.28 -13.59 10.01
N LYS A 120 12.59 -13.35 9.94
CA LYS A 120 13.40 -13.60 8.73
C LYS A 120 13.33 -15.03 8.20
N LYS A 121 12.98 -16.02 9.04
CA LYS A 121 12.89 -17.44 8.66
C LYS A 121 11.65 -17.76 7.82
N ASP A 122 10.64 -16.89 7.84
CA ASP A 122 9.36 -17.12 7.21
C ASP A 122 9.27 -16.52 5.81
N ILE A 123 10.24 -15.69 5.45
CA ILE A 123 10.34 -15.00 4.17
C ILE A 123 11.71 -15.23 3.51
N VAL A 124 11.76 -15.11 2.21
CA VAL A 124 12.98 -15.15 1.40
C VAL A 124 13.09 -13.89 0.54
N SER A 125 14.26 -13.59 0.06
CA SER A 125 14.58 -12.46 -0.82
C SER A 125 15.59 -12.93 -1.87
N PRO A 126 15.50 -12.43 -3.13
CA PRO A 126 14.50 -11.51 -3.66
C PRO A 126 13.13 -12.17 -3.86
N GLY A 127 12.12 -11.36 -4.22
CA GLY A 127 10.76 -11.83 -4.50
C GLY A 127 9.91 -10.81 -5.24
N HIS A 128 8.59 -11.01 -5.25
CA HIS A 128 7.65 -10.23 -6.05
C HIS A 128 6.71 -9.33 -5.22
N VAL A 129 6.98 -9.17 -3.93
CA VAL A 129 6.34 -8.17 -3.06
C VAL A 129 7.42 -7.20 -2.59
N PHE A 130 7.14 -5.90 -2.67
CA PHE A 130 8.09 -4.82 -2.39
C PHE A 130 7.71 -4.12 -1.07
N PRO A 131 8.39 -4.43 0.06
CA PRO A 131 8.10 -3.73 1.31
C PRO A 131 8.64 -2.32 1.31
N LEU A 132 7.85 -1.41 1.91
CA LEU A 132 8.20 -0.01 2.13
C LEU A 132 8.21 0.27 3.64
N VAL A 133 9.18 1.04 4.09
CA VAL A 133 9.30 1.42 5.50
C VAL A 133 8.58 2.75 5.73
N ALA A 134 7.49 2.73 6.49
CA ALA A 134 6.82 3.95 6.92
C ALA A 134 7.64 4.67 7.99
N LYS A 135 7.67 6.00 7.94
CA LYS A 135 8.24 6.86 8.99
C LYS A 135 7.49 6.67 10.30
N ASN A 136 8.19 6.75 11.43
CA ASN A 136 7.60 6.50 12.74
C ASN A 136 6.52 7.52 13.13
N GLY A 137 6.71 8.78 12.76
CA GLY A 137 5.74 9.86 12.95
C GLY A 137 4.54 9.82 11.99
N GLY A 138 4.48 8.83 11.09
CA GLY A 138 3.38 8.69 10.13
C GLY A 138 3.27 9.87 9.18
N VAL A 139 2.03 10.23 8.82
CA VAL A 139 1.75 11.32 7.87
C VAL A 139 2.23 12.69 8.36
N LEU A 140 2.38 12.88 9.67
CA LEU A 140 2.89 14.12 10.25
C LEU A 140 4.39 14.30 10.00
N GLU A 141 5.14 13.21 9.81
CA GLU A 141 6.56 13.25 9.47
C GLU A 141 6.77 13.22 7.95
N ARG A 142 5.98 12.44 7.22
CA ARG A 142 6.03 12.34 5.76
C ARG A 142 4.62 12.11 5.20
N ALA A 143 4.08 13.10 4.51
CA ALA A 143 2.74 13.07 3.92
C ALA A 143 2.68 12.22 2.63
N GLY A 144 3.07 10.94 2.73
CA GLY A 144 3.11 9.98 1.62
C GLY A 144 2.12 8.84 1.76
N HIS A 145 1.85 8.14 0.64
CA HIS A 145 0.95 6.98 0.58
C HIS A 145 1.35 5.88 1.57
N THR A 146 2.65 5.63 1.74
CA THR A 146 3.20 4.64 2.68
C THR A 146 2.74 4.92 4.11
N GLU A 147 2.98 6.14 4.58
CA GLU A 147 2.63 6.57 5.94
C GLU A 147 1.11 6.61 6.14
N ALA A 148 0.39 7.24 5.20
CA ALA A 148 -1.06 7.38 5.26
C ALA A 148 -1.78 6.02 5.33
N SER A 149 -1.33 5.04 4.54
CA SER A 149 -1.93 3.71 4.52
C SER A 149 -1.72 2.94 5.83
N VAL A 150 -0.54 3.07 6.43
CA VAL A 150 -0.23 2.48 7.76
C VAL A 150 -1.04 3.17 8.85
N ASP A 151 -1.15 4.50 8.83
CA ASP A 151 -1.89 5.26 9.85
C ASP A 151 -3.40 4.98 9.76
N ILE A 152 -3.98 4.88 8.57
CA ILE A 152 -5.38 4.44 8.40
C ILE A 152 -5.58 3.03 8.98
N SER A 153 -4.62 2.12 8.78
CA SER A 153 -4.69 0.78 9.35
C SER A 153 -4.67 0.80 10.87
N LYS A 154 -3.83 1.67 11.50
CA LYS A 154 -3.82 1.91 12.96
C LYS A 154 -5.14 2.51 13.44
N LEU A 155 -5.66 3.55 12.80
CA LEU A 155 -6.93 4.19 13.11
C LEU A 155 -8.11 3.21 12.99
N ALA A 156 -8.02 2.27 12.07
CA ALA A 156 -8.99 1.19 11.93
C ALA A 156 -8.83 0.08 13.00
N LYS A 157 -7.84 0.17 13.89
CA LYS A 157 -7.48 -0.85 14.89
C LYS A 157 -7.15 -2.21 14.26
N LEU A 158 -6.50 -2.18 13.09
CA LEU A 158 -6.01 -3.34 12.35
C LEU A 158 -4.48 -3.47 12.50
N ASN A 159 -3.90 -4.56 11.98
CA ASN A 159 -2.45 -4.68 11.85
C ASN A 159 -1.89 -3.43 11.15
N PRO A 160 -0.85 -2.75 11.69
CA PRO A 160 -0.31 -1.50 11.17
C PRO A 160 0.52 -1.72 9.89
N SER A 161 -0.15 -2.18 8.87
CA SER A 161 0.40 -2.49 7.54
C SER A 161 -0.67 -2.37 6.48
N ALA A 162 -0.28 -2.03 5.27
CA ALA A 162 -1.20 -1.90 4.13
C ALA A 162 -0.55 -2.37 2.84
N VAL A 163 -1.38 -2.74 1.87
CA VAL A 163 -0.95 -2.95 0.48
C VAL A 163 -1.38 -1.73 -0.31
N ILE A 164 -0.47 -1.19 -1.07
CA ILE A 164 -0.67 -0.02 -1.93
C ILE A 164 -0.24 -0.34 -3.36
N CYS A 165 -0.86 0.34 -4.32
CA CYS A 165 -0.54 0.18 -5.73
C CYS A 165 -1.00 1.44 -6.48
N GLU A 166 -0.10 2.08 -7.18
CA GLU A 166 -0.38 3.28 -7.97
C GLU A 166 -1.44 2.99 -9.05
N VAL A 167 -2.21 4.02 -9.42
CA VAL A 167 -3.19 3.93 -10.52
C VAL A 167 -2.62 4.60 -11.75
N MET A 168 -2.55 3.84 -12.84
CA MET A 168 -2.18 4.34 -14.16
C MET A 168 -3.39 4.39 -15.08
N ASN A 169 -3.38 5.33 -16.01
CA ASN A 169 -4.31 5.41 -17.13
C ASN A 169 -4.05 4.26 -18.12
N GLU A 170 -4.93 4.09 -19.10
CA GLU A 170 -4.79 3.03 -20.11
C GLU A 170 -3.56 3.21 -21.02
N ASP A 171 -3.14 4.44 -21.23
CA ASP A 171 -1.96 4.81 -22.01
C ASP A 171 -0.64 4.67 -21.22
N GLY A 172 -0.70 4.24 -19.95
CA GLY A 172 0.45 4.08 -19.07
C GLY A 172 0.87 5.34 -18.33
N THR A 173 0.23 6.48 -18.54
CA THR A 173 0.48 7.69 -17.75
C THR A 173 -0.14 7.56 -16.35
N MET A 174 0.40 8.32 -15.37
CA MET A 174 -0.14 8.28 -14.01
C MET A 174 -1.51 8.96 -13.95
N ALA A 175 -2.49 8.26 -13.37
CA ALA A 175 -3.82 8.82 -13.14
C ALA A 175 -3.76 9.95 -12.11
N ARG A 176 -4.27 11.12 -12.48
CA ARG A 176 -4.36 12.29 -11.61
C ARG A 176 -5.75 12.36 -10.98
N TYR A 177 -5.94 13.27 -10.03
CA TYR A 177 -7.21 13.38 -9.29
C TYR A 177 -8.45 13.38 -10.20
N LYS A 178 -8.40 14.12 -11.33
CA LYS A 178 -9.49 14.19 -12.32
C LYS A 178 -9.80 12.83 -12.96
N ASP A 179 -8.78 11.98 -13.16
CA ASP A 179 -8.89 10.66 -13.77
C ASP A 179 -9.37 9.63 -12.73
N LEU A 180 -8.99 9.83 -11.47
CA LEU A 180 -9.38 8.97 -10.34
C LEU A 180 -10.86 9.09 -9.97
N ILE A 181 -11.51 10.22 -10.22
CA ILE A 181 -12.95 10.40 -9.94
C ILE A 181 -13.82 9.40 -10.74
N PRO A 182 -13.75 9.35 -12.08
CA PRO A 182 -14.48 8.35 -12.85
C PRO A 182 -14.05 6.91 -12.53
N PHE A 183 -12.76 6.67 -12.35
CA PHE A 183 -12.25 5.36 -11.93
C PHE A 183 -12.89 4.89 -10.61
N ALA A 184 -12.89 5.75 -9.60
CA ALA A 184 -13.49 5.44 -8.31
C ALA A 184 -15.01 5.18 -8.41
N LYS A 185 -15.70 5.92 -9.27
CA LYS A 185 -17.15 5.72 -9.53
C LYS A 185 -17.42 4.35 -10.15
N ILE A 186 -16.66 3.99 -11.20
CA ILE A 186 -16.80 2.68 -11.90
C ILE A 186 -16.56 1.53 -10.93
N HIS A 187 -15.52 1.61 -10.12
CA HIS A 187 -15.12 0.55 -9.20
C HIS A 187 -15.76 0.64 -7.81
N LYS A 188 -16.65 1.63 -7.57
CA LYS A 188 -17.33 1.88 -6.28
C LYS A 188 -16.33 2.05 -5.13
N LEU A 189 -15.23 2.75 -5.39
CA LEU A 189 -14.19 3.08 -4.42
C LEU A 189 -14.41 4.48 -3.85
N LYS A 190 -13.91 4.72 -2.66
CA LYS A 190 -13.85 6.04 -2.05
C LYS A 190 -12.47 6.65 -2.26
N ILE A 191 -12.41 7.97 -2.32
CA ILE A 191 -11.17 8.74 -2.43
C ILE A 191 -10.99 9.57 -1.15
N LEU A 192 -9.78 9.55 -0.58
CA LEU A 192 -9.35 10.44 0.49
C LEU A 192 -8.07 11.14 0.05
N LYS A 193 -7.97 12.42 0.31
CA LYS A 193 -6.71 13.15 0.18
C LYS A 193 -5.88 12.96 1.45
N ILE A 194 -4.58 12.78 1.28
CA ILE A 194 -3.66 12.61 2.43
C ILE A 194 -3.65 13.86 3.32
N GLU A 195 -3.80 15.04 2.72
CA GLU A 195 -3.93 16.30 3.47
C GLU A 195 -5.11 16.35 4.45
N ASP A 196 -6.19 15.62 4.16
CA ASP A 196 -7.35 15.52 5.07
C ASP A 196 -7.06 14.62 6.29
N LEU A 197 -5.92 13.89 6.30
CA LEU A 197 -5.52 12.99 7.39
C LEU A 197 -4.58 13.70 8.40
N ILE A 198 -3.98 14.81 8.00
CA ILE A 198 -3.06 15.64 8.79
C ILE A 198 -3.86 16.62 9.66
#